data_87b645475ee92081a5a7a450680c9f80
#
_entry.id   87b645475ee92081a5a7a450680c9f80
#
_cell.length_a   1.000
_cell.length_b   1.000
_cell.length_c   1.000
_cell.angle_alpha   90.00
_cell.angle_beta   90.00
_cell.angle_gamma   90.00
#
_symmetry.space_group_name_H-M   'P 1'
#
loop_
_entity.id
_entity.type
_entity.pdbx_description
1 polymer ?
#
loop_
_entity_poly.entity_id
_entity_poly.type
_entity_poly.pdbx_seq_one_letter_code
_entity_poly.pdbx_strand_id
1 'polypeptide(L)'
;MKKLSLLSLALASTLSLTSHLSVASQTTAAAQQAQAAHSVFQSKKALAKNIAKNLKQLQPTLQQQLSAYSLAVSADKLVPKDAQSEFDLQQHNAQIRSLKGLPEQGDNLLQLRLAHRNMLNDWQQGEPALVAFAPKGDDKHWDVVEAYDQQGQLHLLDAYTLPDTPVFIVELDAKKTLTEGLAIMRSVLTSTQQPTLQSKYSIQDEQPLSTTVLKQIRLNDDEEPWISGAAEVYAIVTGVSPSRDEPVLDIVDMPYLDHDGENYYPNQVLIHWNRYRWQAADILLMEQDDNTNYKTLASKLLEVATAVLRAIPNPDAQGYAIIPQLTNEILQAMPDAWFTNDDDYVDVYYTLREGQTYRNYAGASNNARVTLEPLTIDPR
;
A
#
# COMPACT_ATOMS: atom_id res chain seq x y z
N MET A 1 41.64 57.28 20.66
CA MET A 1 40.98 57.57 19.39
C MET A 1 41.05 56.31 18.49
N LYS A 2 39.97 55.54 18.43
CA LYS A 2 39.64 54.63 17.30
C LYS A 2 38.22 54.13 17.59
N LYS A 3 37.28 54.62 16.80
CA LYS A 3 35.90 54.10 16.78
C LYS A 3 35.93 52.75 16.12
N LEU A 4 35.41 51.71 16.77
CA LEU A 4 35.00 50.46 16.12
C LEU A 4 33.48 50.41 16.07
N SER A 5 32.98 50.27 14.89
CA SER A 5 31.58 50.22 14.52
C SER A 5 30.89 48.97 15.00
N LEU A 6 29.73 49.14 15.62
CA LEU A 6 28.70 48.15 15.80
C LEU A 6 28.05 47.83 14.44
N LEU A 7 28.27 46.64 13.92
CA LEU A 7 27.44 46.07 12.87
C LEU A 7 27.62 44.53 12.88
N SER A 8 26.82 43.84 13.65
CA SER A 8 26.55 42.38 13.49
C SER A 8 25.64 41.91 14.62
N LEU A 9 24.37 42.13 14.50
CA LEU A 9 23.34 41.36 15.23
C LEU A 9 21.97 41.56 14.56
N ALA A 10 21.74 40.91 13.47
CA ALA A 10 20.40 40.71 12.90
C ALA A 10 20.40 39.65 11.82
N LEU A 11 20.75 38.40 12.14
CA LEU A 11 20.49 37.26 11.26
C LEU A 11 20.45 35.94 12.06
N ALA A 12 19.55 35.85 13.01
CA ALA A 12 19.35 34.59 13.75
C ALA A 12 17.91 34.37 14.24
N SER A 13 16.91 34.96 13.61
CA SER A 13 15.51 34.82 14.10
C SER A 13 14.48 34.33 13.08
N THR A 14 14.89 33.90 11.88
CA THR A 14 13.95 33.44 10.82
C THR A 14 13.99 31.94 10.54
N LEU A 15 14.94 31.16 11.10
CA LEU A 15 14.98 29.72 10.91
C LEU A 15 14.17 28.89 11.90
N SER A 16 13.68 29.48 13.00
CA SER A 16 12.97 28.72 14.02
C SER A 16 11.45 28.59 13.80
N LEU A 17 10.86 29.39 12.91
CA LEU A 17 9.41 29.33 12.65
C LEU A 17 9.01 28.26 11.63
N THR A 18 9.90 27.91 10.71
CA THR A 18 9.60 26.88 9.68
C THR A 18 9.69 25.46 10.24
N SER A 19 10.58 25.21 11.20
CA SER A 19 10.68 23.91 11.87
C SER A 19 9.49 23.60 12.77
N HIS A 20 8.90 24.58 13.42
CA HIS A 20 7.72 24.37 14.26
C HIS A 20 6.43 24.11 13.48
N LEU A 21 6.29 24.64 12.27
CA LEU A 21 5.14 24.37 11.41
C LEU A 21 5.22 22.97 10.79
N SER A 22 6.41 22.48 10.44
CA SER A 22 6.59 21.13 9.91
C SER A 22 6.36 20.06 10.99
N VAL A 23 6.86 20.25 12.19
CA VAL A 23 6.63 19.34 13.33
C VAL A 23 5.14 19.32 13.74
N ALA A 24 4.46 20.46 13.77
CA ALA A 24 3.04 20.52 14.11
C ALA A 24 2.14 19.83 13.06
N SER A 25 2.49 19.92 11.77
CA SER A 25 1.75 19.23 10.70
C SER A 25 2.00 17.72 10.67
N GLN A 26 3.21 17.26 11.01
CA GLN A 26 3.53 15.85 11.15
C GLN A 26 2.83 15.21 12.34
N THR A 27 2.79 15.89 13.50
CA THR A 27 2.07 15.39 14.69
C THR A 27 0.57 15.29 14.47
N THR A 28 -0.04 16.19 13.70
CA THR A 28 -1.47 16.11 13.37
C THR A 28 -1.78 14.99 12.38
N ALA A 29 -0.95 14.76 11.38
CA ALA A 29 -1.12 13.67 10.40
C ALA A 29 -0.96 12.29 11.07
N ALA A 30 0.08 12.10 11.89
CA ALA A 30 0.28 10.88 12.65
C ALA A 30 -0.86 10.59 13.63
N ALA A 31 -1.38 11.61 14.32
CA ALA A 31 -2.52 11.46 15.22
C ALA A 31 -3.81 11.08 14.48
N GLN A 32 -4.05 11.64 13.29
CA GLN A 32 -5.20 11.29 12.46
C GLN A 32 -5.10 9.85 11.96
N GLN A 33 -3.92 9.40 11.55
CA GLN A 33 -3.70 8.04 11.09
C GLN A 33 -3.86 7.03 12.23
N ALA A 34 -3.30 7.29 13.41
CA ALA A 34 -3.49 6.45 14.59
C ALA A 34 -4.97 6.35 15.00
N GLN A 35 -5.75 7.43 14.85
CA GLN A 35 -7.19 7.42 15.08
C GLN A 35 -7.92 6.62 14.00
N ALA A 36 -7.50 6.70 12.75
CA ALA A 36 -8.03 5.91 11.63
C ALA A 36 -7.81 4.41 11.88
N ALA A 37 -6.57 4.01 12.17
CA ALA A 37 -6.21 2.64 12.52
C ALA A 37 -7.05 2.11 13.70
N HIS A 38 -7.23 2.93 14.74
CA HIS A 38 -8.08 2.58 15.87
C HIS A 38 -9.53 2.32 15.43
N SER A 39 -10.07 3.13 14.54
CA SER A 39 -11.46 3.00 14.08
C SER A 39 -11.68 1.77 13.21
N VAL A 40 -10.74 1.45 12.31
CA VAL A 40 -10.78 0.22 11.49
C VAL A 40 -10.73 -1.01 12.39
N PHE A 41 -9.81 -1.04 13.35
CA PHE A 41 -9.72 -2.11 14.34
C PHE A 41 -11.03 -2.28 15.12
N GLN A 42 -11.66 -1.21 15.61
CA GLN A 42 -12.93 -1.31 16.34
C GLN A 42 -14.05 -1.84 15.45
N SER A 43 -14.09 -1.45 14.17
CA SER A 43 -15.05 -1.99 13.21
C SER A 43 -14.86 -3.49 12.99
N LYS A 44 -13.61 -3.94 12.76
CA LYS A 44 -13.31 -5.38 12.62
C LYS A 44 -13.68 -6.15 13.90
N LYS A 45 -13.33 -5.64 15.08
CA LYS A 45 -13.66 -6.26 16.38
C LYS A 45 -15.17 -6.38 16.60
N ALA A 46 -15.93 -5.32 16.35
CA ALA A 46 -17.39 -5.32 16.51
C ALA A 46 -18.04 -6.32 15.57
N LEU A 47 -17.61 -6.34 14.31
CA LEU A 47 -18.11 -7.26 13.29
C LEU A 47 -17.73 -8.71 13.62
N ALA A 48 -16.49 -8.99 14.04
CA ALA A 48 -16.06 -10.33 14.44
C ALA A 48 -16.94 -10.90 15.57
N LYS A 49 -17.21 -10.10 16.59
CA LYS A 49 -18.08 -10.49 17.71
C LYS A 49 -19.52 -10.74 17.27
N ASN A 50 -20.03 -9.94 16.34
CA ASN A 50 -21.37 -10.11 15.81
C ASN A 50 -21.47 -11.36 14.91
N ILE A 51 -20.52 -11.56 13.99
CA ILE A 51 -20.44 -12.75 13.13
C ILE A 51 -20.33 -14.02 13.99
N ALA A 52 -19.47 -14.02 15.01
CA ALA A 52 -19.28 -15.17 15.89
C ALA A 52 -20.63 -15.64 16.50
N LYS A 53 -21.42 -14.73 17.05
CA LYS A 53 -22.74 -15.03 17.63
C LYS A 53 -23.75 -15.56 16.62
N ASN A 54 -23.64 -15.14 15.36
CA ASN A 54 -24.55 -15.49 14.28
C ASN A 54 -23.97 -16.58 13.35
N LEU A 55 -22.80 -17.15 13.66
CA LEU A 55 -22.07 -18.04 12.77
C LEU A 55 -22.91 -19.24 12.31
N LYS A 56 -23.75 -19.79 13.19
CA LYS A 56 -24.68 -20.86 12.87
C LYS A 56 -25.71 -20.49 11.80
N GLN A 57 -26.21 -19.25 11.85
CA GLN A 57 -27.15 -18.72 10.87
C GLN A 57 -26.46 -18.45 9.51
N LEU A 58 -25.19 -18.04 9.53
CA LEU A 58 -24.40 -17.75 8.36
C LEU A 58 -23.77 -19.01 7.70
N GLN A 59 -23.75 -20.13 8.43
CA GLN A 59 -23.12 -21.37 7.97
C GLN A 59 -23.59 -21.85 6.58
N PRO A 60 -24.89 -21.85 6.21
CA PRO A 60 -25.32 -22.30 4.89
C PRO A 60 -24.70 -21.46 3.75
N THR A 61 -24.64 -20.15 3.94
CA THR A 61 -24.00 -19.24 2.97
C THR A 61 -22.50 -19.49 2.86
N LEU A 62 -21.82 -19.66 3.99
CA LEU A 62 -20.39 -19.97 4.03
C LEU A 62 -20.10 -21.32 3.34
N GLN A 63 -20.89 -22.35 3.60
CA GLN A 63 -20.72 -23.67 2.96
C GLN A 63 -20.90 -23.60 1.44
N GLN A 64 -21.77 -22.73 0.96
CA GLN A 64 -21.99 -22.54 -0.48
C GLN A 64 -20.85 -21.75 -1.15
N GLN A 65 -20.26 -20.78 -0.45
CA GLN A 65 -19.29 -19.84 -1.01
C GLN A 65 -17.84 -20.30 -0.85
N LEU A 66 -17.53 -21.04 0.23
CA LEU A 66 -16.17 -21.49 0.52
C LEU A 66 -15.81 -22.77 -0.22
N SER A 67 -14.59 -22.81 -0.71
CA SER A 67 -13.99 -23.99 -1.35
C SER A 67 -12.48 -24.01 -1.08
N ALA A 68 -11.81 -25.09 -1.46
CA ALA A 68 -10.35 -25.18 -1.38
C ALA A 68 -9.61 -24.09 -2.22
N TYR A 69 -10.33 -23.45 -3.16
CA TYR A 69 -9.79 -22.40 -4.03
C TYR A 69 -10.28 -20.99 -3.67
N SER A 70 -11.23 -20.89 -2.74
CA SER A 70 -11.78 -19.60 -2.30
C SER A 70 -12.12 -19.71 -0.81
N LEU A 71 -11.24 -19.17 0.03
CA LEU A 71 -11.39 -19.23 1.48
C LEU A 71 -12.07 -17.97 2.05
N ALA A 72 -12.38 -16.97 1.24
CA ALA A 72 -12.95 -15.70 1.66
C ALA A 72 -14.34 -15.47 1.05
N VAL A 73 -15.18 -14.79 1.81
CA VAL A 73 -16.53 -14.36 1.41
C VAL A 73 -16.72 -12.90 1.78
N SER A 74 -17.06 -12.06 0.81
CA SER A 74 -17.38 -10.66 1.07
C SER A 74 -18.55 -10.53 2.05
N ALA A 75 -18.48 -9.58 2.98
CA ALA A 75 -19.45 -9.43 4.05
C ALA A 75 -20.88 -9.14 3.53
N ASP A 76 -21.02 -8.44 2.42
CA ASP A 76 -22.31 -8.18 1.77
C ASP A 76 -22.95 -9.43 1.12
N LYS A 77 -22.13 -10.42 0.76
CA LYS A 77 -22.61 -11.74 0.29
C LYS A 77 -22.89 -12.71 1.44
N LEU A 78 -22.13 -12.55 2.53
CA LEU A 78 -22.26 -13.38 3.71
C LEU A 78 -23.57 -13.09 4.45
N VAL A 79 -23.89 -11.81 4.64
CA VAL A 79 -25.07 -11.37 5.42
C VAL A 79 -26.23 -11.10 4.48
N PRO A 80 -27.39 -11.75 4.68
CA PRO A 80 -28.61 -11.49 3.92
C PRO A 80 -28.99 -9.99 3.96
N LYS A 81 -29.56 -9.48 2.87
CA LYS A 81 -29.85 -8.04 2.73
C LYS A 81 -30.76 -7.47 3.84
N ASP A 82 -31.70 -8.25 4.30
CA ASP A 82 -32.62 -7.92 5.38
C ASP A 82 -31.95 -7.90 6.76
N ALA A 83 -30.86 -8.61 6.93
CA ALA A 83 -30.07 -8.66 8.16
C ALA A 83 -28.85 -7.70 8.17
N GLN A 84 -28.52 -7.06 7.06
CA GLN A 84 -27.31 -6.21 6.98
C GLN A 84 -27.30 -5.05 7.99
N SER A 85 -28.47 -4.52 8.35
CA SER A 85 -28.59 -3.49 9.38
C SER A 85 -28.24 -4.00 10.79
N GLU A 86 -28.43 -5.27 11.09
CA GLU A 86 -28.07 -5.87 12.40
C GLU A 86 -26.55 -5.99 12.55
N PHE A 87 -25.82 -6.02 11.43
CA PHE A 87 -24.36 -6.07 11.38
C PHE A 87 -23.70 -4.71 11.15
N ASP A 88 -24.49 -3.64 11.01
CA ASP A 88 -24.01 -2.29 10.69
C ASP A 88 -23.03 -2.22 9.49
N LEU A 89 -23.16 -3.15 8.54
CA LEU A 89 -22.19 -3.33 7.45
C LEU A 89 -22.00 -2.06 6.62
N GLN A 90 -23.09 -1.36 6.31
CA GLN A 90 -22.99 -0.12 5.51
C GLN A 90 -22.23 0.98 6.25
N GLN A 91 -22.49 1.13 7.55
CA GLN A 91 -21.81 2.11 8.38
C GLN A 91 -20.33 1.78 8.53
N HIS A 92 -19.99 0.53 8.83
CA HIS A 92 -18.60 0.08 8.91
C HIS A 92 -17.87 0.27 7.59
N ASN A 93 -18.48 -0.12 6.47
CA ASN A 93 -17.88 0.06 5.15
C ASN A 93 -17.65 1.53 4.82
N ALA A 94 -18.66 2.40 5.00
CA ALA A 94 -18.52 3.83 4.72
C ALA A 94 -17.42 4.47 5.57
N GLN A 95 -17.36 4.12 6.86
CA GLN A 95 -16.32 4.59 7.76
C GLN A 95 -14.92 4.14 7.31
N ILE A 96 -14.73 2.87 6.98
CA ILE A 96 -13.47 2.32 6.50
C ILE A 96 -13.05 2.99 5.19
N ARG A 97 -13.96 3.13 4.23
CA ARG A 97 -13.70 3.80 2.96
C ARG A 97 -13.25 5.25 3.15
N SER A 98 -13.93 6.00 4.01
CA SER A 98 -13.56 7.37 4.36
C SER A 98 -12.15 7.46 4.97
N LEU A 99 -11.83 6.55 5.91
CA LEU A 99 -10.52 6.50 6.56
C LEU A 99 -9.39 6.18 5.58
N LYS A 100 -9.66 5.33 4.58
CA LYS A 100 -8.71 4.99 3.50
C LYS A 100 -8.63 6.04 2.39
N GLY A 101 -9.41 7.13 2.48
CA GLY A 101 -9.46 8.18 1.45
C GLY A 101 -10.16 7.73 0.16
N LEU A 102 -10.97 6.69 0.23
CA LEU A 102 -11.81 6.19 -0.87
C LEU A 102 -13.16 6.90 -0.89
N PRO A 103 -13.91 6.89 -2.01
CA PRO A 103 -15.29 7.36 -2.04
C PRO A 103 -16.15 6.61 -1.03
N GLU A 104 -17.02 7.30 -0.30
CA GLU A 104 -17.89 6.69 0.71
C GLU A 104 -18.83 5.62 0.11
N GLN A 105 -19.26 5.86 -1.13
CA GLN A 105 -20.08 4.91 -1.89
C GLN A 105 -19.16 4.01 -2.74
N GLY A 106 -19.38 2.70 -2.63
CA GLY A 106 -18.64 1.68 -3.35
C GLY A 106 -18.90 0.30 -2.77
N ASP A 107 -18.22 -0.69 -3.33
CA ASP A 107 -18.32 -2.07 -2.88
C ASP A 107 -17.91 -2.23 -1.41
N ASN A 108 -18.42 -3.27 -0.77
CA ASN A 108 -18.01 -3.60 0.58
C ASN A 108 -16.54 -4.08 0.61
N LEU A 109 -15.76 -3.46 1.48
CA LEU A 109 -14.34 -3.78 1.67
C LEU A 109 -14.11 -4.87 2.73
N LEU A 110 -15.13 -5.18 3.54
CA LEU A 110 -15.02 -6.21 4.58
C LEU A 110 -15.30 -7.60 4.00
N GLN A 111 -14.52 -8.57 4.46
CA GLN A 111 -14.72 -9.98 4.17
C GLN A 111 -14.51 -10.86 5.39
N LEU A 112 -14.97 -12.10 5.29
CA LEU A 112 -14.70 -13.16 6.23
C LEU A 112 -13.89 -14.24 5.52
N ARG A 113 -12.67 -14.49 5.98
CA ARG A 113 -11.77 -15.51 5.45
C ARG A 113 -11.58 -16.66 6.44
N LEU A 114 -11.56 -17.88 5.97
CA LEU A 114 -11.09 -19.03 6.76
C LEU A 114 -9.54 -18.96 6.83
N ALA A 115 -9.00 -19.03 8.02
CA ALA A 115 -7.57 -18.79 8.27
C ALA A 115 -6.66 -19.70 7.44
N HIS A 116 -7.02 -20.97 7.27
CA HIS A 116 -6.21 -21.89 6.49
C HIS A 116 -7.09 -22.98 5.83
N ARG A 117 -6.68 -23.43 4.62
CA ARG A 117 -7.44 -24.43 3.84
C ARG A 117 -7.63 -25.77 4.55
N ASN A 118 -6.69 -26.15 5.40
CA ASN A 118 -6.79 -27.40 6.15
C ASN A 118 -7.98 -27.40 7.13
N MET A 119 -8.40 -26.23 7.61
CA MET A 119 -9.54 -26.07 8.51
C MET A 119 -10.90 -26.25 7.81
N LEU A 120 -10.94 -26.24 6.48
CA LEU A 120 -12.19 -26.27 5.73
C LEU A 120 -12.97 -27.58 5.97
N ASN A 121 -12.28 -28.71 5.91
CA ASN A 121 -12.91 -30.01 6.10
C ASN A 121 -13.47 -30.19 7.52
N ASP A 122 -12.68 -29.83 8.54
CA ASP A 122 -13.07 -29.99 9.95
C ASP A 122 -14.29 -29.12 10.27
N TRP A 123 -14.26 -27.85 9.79
CA TRP A 123 -15.42 -26.98 9.93
C TRP A 123 -16.67 -27.51 9.18
N GLN A 124 -16.51 -28.03 7.95
CA GLN A 124 -17.63 -28.62 7.19
C GLN A 124 -18.19 -29.86 7.84
N GLN A 125 -17.39 -30.61 8.59
CA GLN A 125 -17.83 -31.78 9.38
C GLN A 125 -18.51 -31.39 10.70
N GLY A 126 -18.55 -30.09 11.02
CA GLY A 126 -19.31 -29.56 12.15
C GLY A 126 -18.44 -29.16 13.35
N GLU A 127 -17.13 -29.10 13.22
CA GLU A 127 -16.31 -28.53 14.29
C GLU A 127 -16.67 -27.07 14.53
N PRO A 128 -16.77 -26.65 15.82
CA PRO A 128 -17.04 -25.26 16.14
C PRO A 128 -15.90 -24.38 15.69
N ALA A 129 -16.24 -23.22 15.15
CA ALA A 129 -15.23 -22.24 14.70
C ALA A 129 -15.24 -21.00 15.58
N LEU A 130 -14.08 -20.36 15.69
CA LEU A 130 -13.88 -19.05 16.27
C LEU A 130 -13.91 -17.98 15.17
N VAL A 131 -14.16 -16.72 15.57
CA VAL A 131 -14.05 -15.57 14.66
C VAL A 131 -13.06 -14.57 15.25
N ALA A 132 -11.97 -14.36 14.53
CA ALA A 132 -10.85 -13.51 14.90
C ALA A 132 -10.76 -12.26 14.03
N PHE A 133 -9.85 -11.37 14.34
CA PHE A 133 -9.47 -10.20 13.56
C PHE A 133 -8.04 -9.80 13.95
N ALA A 134 -7.29 -9.19 13.03
CA ALA A 134 -5.90 -8.82 13.25
C ALA A 134 -5.78 -7.84 14.44
N PRO A 135 -4.76 -8.00 15.31
CA PRO A 135 -4.43 -7.06 16.38
C PRO A 135 -4.06 -5.68 15.82
N LYS A 136 -3.75 -4.73 16.70
CA LYS A 136 -3.23 -3.41 16.33
C LYS A 136 -1.72 -3.42 16.30
N GLY A 137 -1.19 -2.52 15.46
CA GLY A 137 0.24 -2.26 15.40
C GLY A 137 0.97 -3.26 14.55
N ASP A 138 2.27 -3.21 14.63
CA ASP A 138 3.22 -4.03 13.93
C ASP A 138 3.03 -5.52 14.26
N ASP A 139 2.85 -6.34 13.26
CA ASP A 139 2.58 -7.78 13.36
C ASP A 139 3.77 -8.55 13.97
N LYS A 140 5.00 -8.09 13.79
CA LYS A 140 6.22 -8.62 14.44
C LYS A 140 6.17 -8.52 15.96
N HIS A 141 5.25 -7.71 16.50
CA HIS A 141 5.04 -7.50 17.93
C HIS A 141 3.72 -8.08 18.43
N TRP A 142 3.01 -8.85 17.62
CA TRP A 142 1.78 -9.50 18.08
C TRP A 142 2.11 -10.77 18.88
N ASP A 143 1.71 -10.79 20.13
CA ASP A 143 1.80 -11.99 20.96
C ASP A 143 0.52 -12.81 20.86
N VAL A 144 -0.64 -12.14 20.82
CA VAL A 144 -1.94 -12.78 20.90
C VAL A 144 -2.96 -12.17 19.92
N VAL A 145 -3.84 -13.03 19.41
CA VAL A 145 -4.98 -12.68 18.57
C VAL A 145 -6.27 -12.88 19.37
N GLU A 146 -7.13 -11.85 19.39
CA GLU A 146 -8.47 -11.96 19.98
C GLU A 146 -9.42 -12.72 19.02
N ALA A 147 -10.10 -13.74 19.52
CA ALA A 147 -11.12 -14.47 18.80
C ALA A 147 -12.38 -14.64 19.66
N TYR A 148 -13.54 -14.78 19.05
CA TYR A 148 -14.82 -14.96 19.70
C TYR A 148 -15.47 -16.28 19.29
N ASP A 149 -16.07 -17.00 20.26
CA ASP A 149 -16.92 -18.13 19.97
C ASP A 149 -18.39 -17.73 19.75
N GLN A 150 -19.26 -18.73 19.47
CA GLN A 150 -20.68 -18.51 19.23
C GLN A 150 -21.45 -17.99 20.45
N GLN A 151 -20.90 -18.12 21.65
CA GLN A 151 -21.43 -17.57 22.90
C GLN A 151 -20.95 -16.12 23.13
N GLY A 152 -20.02 -15.64 22.28
CA GLY A 152 -19.39 -14.33 22.38
C GLY A 152 -18.31 -14.26 23.46
N GLN A 153 -17.80 -15.42 23.91
CA GLN A 153 -16.69 -15.52 24.85
C GLN A 153 -15.38 -15.20 24.10
N LEU A 154 -14.48 -14.50 24.78
CA LEU A 154 -13.17 -14.16 24.26
C LEU A 154 -12.19 -15.32 24.44
N HIS A 155 -11.52 -15.68 23.38
CA HIS A 155 -10.39 -16.59 23.31
C HIS A 155 -9.15 -15.82 22.89
N LEU A 156 -8.00 -16.12 23.48
CA LEU A 156 -6.70 -15.56 23.10
C LEU A 156 -5.91 -16.67 22.42
N LEU A 157 -5.56 -16.45 21.16
CA LEU A 157 -4.80 -17.38 20.33
C LEU A 157 -3.37 -16.86 20.19
N ASP A 158 -2.41 -17.75 20.02
CA ASP A 158 -1.03 -17.38 19.68
C ASP A 158 -0.99 -16.77 18.28
N ALA A 159 -0.25 -15.67 18.10
CA ALA A 159 -0.25 -14.94 16.82
C ALA A 159 0.52 -15.68 15.71
N TYR A 160 1.51 -16.50 16.06
CA TYR A 160 2.38 -17.18 15.11
C TYR A 160 2.11 -18.67 14.95
N THR A 161 1.39 -19.25 15.90
CA THR A 161 1.00 -20.67 15.84
C THR A 161 -0.39 -20.82 15.30
N LEU A 162 -0.52 -21.44 14.12
CA LEU A 162 -1.84 -21.72 13.53
C LEU A 162 -2.65 -22.59 14.49
N PRO A 163 -3.85 -22.17 14.91
CA PRO A 163 -4.68 -22.97 15.84
C PRO A 163 -5.20 -24.25 15.18
N ASP A 164 -5.39 -25.30 15.97
CA ASP A 164 -6.02 -26.54 15.51
C ASP A 164 -7.52 -26.36 15.23
N THR A 165 -8.19 -25.49 16.00
CA THR A 165 -9.62 -25.18 15.82
C THR A 165 -9.84 -24.30 14.60
N PRO A 166 -10.88 -24.54 13.79
CA PRO A 166 -11.23 -23.64 12.68
C PRO A 166 -11.40 -22.19 13.13
N VAL A 167 -10.75 -21.26 12.44
CA VAL A 167 -10.85 -19.83 12.70
C VAL A 167 -11.24 -19.10 11.43
N PHE A 168 -12.27 -18.27 11.53
CA PHE A 168 -12.60 -17.26 10.54
C PHE A 168 -12.00 -15.92 10.93
N ILE A 169 -11.54 -15.16 9.97
CA ILE A 169 -10.91 -13.86 10.16
C ILE A 169 -11.78 -12.80 9.52
N VAL A 170 -12.14 -11.77 10.28
CA VAL A 170 -12.75 -10.54 9.76
C VAL A 170 -11.62 -9.60 9.35
N GLU A 171 -11.52 -9.33 8.06
CA GLU A 171 -10.47 -8.53 7.48
C GLU A 171 -11.01 -7.63 6.37
N LEU A 172 -10.16 -6.76 5.82
CA LEU A 172 -10.44 -6.08 4.57
C LEU A 172 -10.13 -7.02 3.40
N ASP A 173 -10.90 -6.90 2.32
CA ASP A 173 -10.52 -7.45 1.02
C ASP A 173 -9.35 -6.59 0.50
N ALA A 174 -8.15 -7.01 0.84
CA ALA A 174 -6.93 -6.25 0.61
C ALA A 174 -6.72 -5.99 -0.89
N LYS A 175 -6.95 -6.98 -1.74
CA LYS A 175 -6.84 -6.83 -3.20
C LYS A 175 -7.82 -5.79 -3.77
N LYS A 176 -9.07 -5.78 -3.30
CA LYS A 176 -10.06 -4.78 -3.69
C LYS A 176 -9.67 -3.40 -3.17
N THR A 177 -9.27 -3.33 -1.92
CA THR A 177 -8.85 -2.11 -1.24
C THR A 177 -7.65 -1.48 -1.94
N LEU A 178 -6.64 -2.29 -2.28
CA LEU A 178 -5.46 -1.84 -3.04
C LEU A 178 -5.87 -1.33 -4.42
N THR A 179 -6.65 -2.09 -5.18
CA THR A 179 -7.08 -1.70 -6.54
C THR A 179 -7.77 -0.34 -6.54
N GLU A 180 -8.73 -0.12 -5.63
CA GLU A 180 -9.41 1.17 -5.49
C GLU A 180 -8.46 2.27 -4.98
N GLY A 181 -7.59 1.94 -4.02
CA GLY A 181 -6.59 2.85 -3.47
C GLY A 181 -5.61 3.36 -4.51
N LEU A 182 -5.04 2.46 -5.32
CA LEU A 182 -4.13 2.84 -6.40
C LEU A 182 -4.80 3.70 -7.47
N ALA A 183 -6.11 3.48 -7.74
CA ALA A 183 -6.85 4.36 -8.64
C ALA A 183 -6.95 5.79 -8.09
N ILE A 184 -7.19 5.96 -6.79
CA ILE A 184 -7.17 7.27 -6.12
C ILE A 184 -5.77 7.89 -6.16
N MET A 185 -4.72 7.13 -5.84
CA MET A 185 -3.35 7.61 -5.92
C MET A 185 -3.01 8.13 -7.32
N ARG A 186 -3.29 7.35 -8.36
CA ARG A 186 -3.10 7.77 -9.76
C ARG A 186 -3.86 9.06 -10.07
N SER A 187 -5.12 9.17 -9.62
CA SER A 187 -5.92 10.38 -9.83
C SER A 187 -5.30 11.62 -9.17
N VAL A 188 -4.80 11.52 -7.95
CA VAL A 188 -4.13 12.62 -7.24
C VAL A 188 -2.84 13.01 -7.95
N LEU A 189 -2.00 12.02 -8.28
CA LEU A 189 -0.71 12.26 -8.91
C LEU A 189 -0.82 12.85 -10.32
N THR A 190 -1.87 12.49 -11.08
CA THR A 190 -2.11 13.01 -12.43
C THR A 190 -2.86 14.33 -12.45
N SER A 191 -3.68 14.64 -11.45
CA SER A 191 -4.48 15.89 -11.42
C SER A 191 -3.61 17.15 -11.34
N THR A 192 -2.41 17.05 -10.81
CA THR A 192 -1.42 18.14 -10.70
C THR A 192 -0.47 18.21 -11.90
N GLN A 193 -0.35 17.12 -12.63
CA GLN A 193 0.35 17.11 -13.92
C GLN A 193 -0.64 17.62 -14.98
N GLN A 194 -0.55 18.91 -15.33
CA GLN A 194 -1.43 19.49 -16.34
C GLN A 194 -1.47 18.62 -17.62
N PRO A 195 -2.66 18.42 -18.24
CA PRO A 195 -2.82 17.54 -19.39
C PRO A 195 -2.20 18.15 -20.64
N THR A 196 -0.89 18.17 -20.73
CA THR A 196 -0.18 18.51 -21.98
C THR A 196 -0.14 17.35 -22.97
N LEU A 197 -0.65 16.18 -22.57
CA LEU A 197 -0.69 14.99 -23.43
C LEU A 197 -2.03 14.73 -24.10
N GLN A 198 -3.09 15.53 -23.80
CA GLN A 198 -4.37 15.39 -24.52
C GLN A 198 -4.43 16.07 -25.88
N SER A 199 -3.46 16.88 -26.26
CA SER A 199 -3.46 17.52 -27.54
C SER A 199 -2.26 17.08 -28.36
N LYS A 200 -2.49 16.16 -29.24
CA LYS A 200 -1.67 15.69 -30.36
C LYS A 200 -1.22 14.22 -30.23
N TYR A 201 -2.09 13.29 -29.96
CA TYR A 201 -2.05 12.09 -30.77
C TYR A 201 -2.56 12.46 -32.17
N SER A 202 -1.76 13.23 -32.90
CA SER A 202 -1.86 13.20 -34.33
C SER A 202 -1.36 11.81 -34.74
N ILE A 203 -2.10 11.15 -35.61
CA ILE A 203 -1.86 9.83 -36.21
C ILE A 203 -0.48 9.73 -36.92
N GLN A 204 0.51 10.55 -36.57
CA GLN A 204 1.75 10.74 -37.31
C GLN A 204 3.06 10.54 -36.53
N ASP A 205 3.00 10.22 -35.23
CA ASP A 205 4.21 9.87 -34.48
C ASP A 205 4.22 8.37 -34.15
N GLU A 206 4.48 7.57 -35.17
CA GLU A 206 4.76 6.13 -35.11
C GLU A 206 6.16 5.84 -34.56
N GLN A 207 6.54 6.45 -33.42
CA GLN A 207 7.80 6.11 -32.79
C GLN A 207 7.62 4.88 -31.89
N PRO A 208 8.51 3.91 -32.01
CA PRO A 208 8.50 2.76 -31.10
C PRO A 208 8.57 3.20 -29.64
N LEU A 209 7.76 2.59 -28.78
CA LEU A 209 7.73 2.86 -27.36
C LEU A 209 8.77 2.01 -26.62
N SER A 210 9.77 2.66 -26.07
CA SER A 210 10.78 1.99 -25.25
C SER A 210 10.26 1.78 -23.83
N THR A 211 10.39 0.55 -23.34
CA THR A 211 9.89 0.16 -22.02
C THR A 211 10.87 -0.77 -21.30
N THR A 212 10.66 -0.96 -20.00
CA THR A 212 11.28 -2.02 -19.21
C THR A 212 10.19 -2.95 -18.67
N VAL A 213 10.39 -4.25 -18.88
CA VAL A 213 9.49 -5.32 -18.48
C VAL A 213 10.06 -6.09 -17.30
N LEU A 214 9.23 -6.34 -16.31
CA LEU A 214 9.49 -7.27 -15.22
C LEU A 214 9.26 -8.69 -15.71
N LYS A 215 10.35 -9.43 -15.84
CA LYS A 215 10.35 -10.83 -16.28
C LYS A 215 10.22 -11.80 -15.13
N GLN A 216 10.78 -11.44 -13.99
CA GLN A 216 10.76 -12.24 -12.77
C GLN A 216 10.86 -11.31 -11.56
N ILE A 217 10.15 -11.68 -10.50
CA ILE A 217 10.29 -11.09 -9.18
C ILE A 217 10.14 -12.17 -8.12
N ARG A 218 10.86 -12.01 -7.02
CA ARG A 218 10.75 -12.81 -5.80
C ARG A 218 10.95 -11.91 -4.61
N LEU A 219 10.08 -12.03 -3.62
CA LEU A 219 10.29 -11.53 -2.27
C LEU A 219 11.05 -12.57 -1.45
N ASN A 220 11.89 -12.14 -0.52
CA ASN A 220 12.74 -13.06 0.26
C ASN A 220 12.13 -13.43 1.60
N ASP A 221 11.37 -12.52 2.19
CA ASP A 221 10.84 -12.65 3.53
C ASP A 221 9.46 -12.02 3.62
N ASP A 222 8.57 -12.79 4.21
CA ASP A 222 7.25 -12.39 4.63
C ASP A 222 7.00 -13.20 5.92
N GLU A 223 7.51 -12.73 7.03
CA GLU A 223 7.28 -13.33 8.34
C GLU A 223 5.85 -13.06 8.84
N GLU A 224 4.87 -13.09 7.93
CA GLU A 224 3.50 -12.78 8.27
C GLU A 224 2.86 -13.84 9.18
N PRO A 225 2.22 -13.44 10.28
CA PRO A 225 1.42 -14.33 11.10
C PRO A 225 0.23 -14.92 10.31
N TRP A 226 -0.24 -16.10 10.69
CA TRP A 226 -1.38 -16.78 10.06
C TRP A 226 -2.65 -15.91 9.98
N ILE A 227 -2.77 -14.91 10.83
CA ILE A 227 -3.92 -13.98 10.92
C ILE A 227 -3.88 -12.90 9.83
N SER A 228 -2.69 -12.50 9.38
CA SER A 228 -2.48 -11.60 8.25
C SER A 228 -2.99 -12.26 6.97
N GLY A 229 -3.04 -11.66 5.92
CA GLY A 229 -3.45 -12.22 4.64
C GLY A 229 -2.26 -12.59 3.79
N ALA A 230 -2.44 -12.48 2.51
CA ALA A 230 -1.37 -12.44 1.55
C ALA A 230 -0.87 -10.99 1.42
N ALA A 231 0.42 -10.81 1.20
CA ALA A 231 1.02 -9.51 0.93
C ALA A 231 0.42 -8.87 -0.33
N GLU A 232 0.09 -7.59 -0.27
CA GLU A 232 -0.41 -6.82 -1.41
C GLU A 232 0.61 -5.76 -1.83
N VAL A 233 1.49 -6.15 -2.73
CA VAL A 233 2.60 -5.30 -3.17
C VAL A 233 2.24 -4.48 -4.40
N TYR A 234 2.73 -3.24 -4.44
CA TYR A 234 2.67 -2.36 -5.59
C TYR A 234 4.01 -1.62 -5.78
N ALA A 235 4.25 -1.09 -6.96
CA ALA A 235 5.45 -0.32 -7.23
C ALA A 235 5.13 1.17 -7.46
N ILE A 236 6.04 2.04 -7.02
CA ILE A 236 6.10 3.45 -7.37
C ILE A 236 7.36 3.64 -8.21
N VAL A 237 7.19 3.99 -9.48
CA VAL A 237 8.32 4.36 -10.34
C VAL A 237 8.54 5.85 -10.22
N THR A 238 9.71 6.25 -9.77
CA THR A 238 10.05 7.65 -9.48
C THR A 238 11.08 8.20 -10.47
N GLY A 239 10.91 9.45 -10.85
CA GLY A 239 11.87 10.15 -11.71
C GLY A 239 11.47 11.59 -11.98
N VAL A 240 12.00 12.17 -13.04
CA VAL A 240 11.79 13.58 -13.41
C VAL A 240 11.18 13.67 -14.80
N SER A 241 10.22 14.59 -14.97
CA SER A 241 9.57 14.85 -16.26
C SER A 241 10.55 15.24 -17.35
N PRO A 242 10.39 14.73 -18.59
CA PRO A 242 11.27 15.05 -19.71
C PRO A 242 11.28 16.54 -20.06
N SER A 243 10.16 17.22 -19.87
CA SER A 243 9.95 18.60 -20.36
C SER A 243 9.86 19.65 -19.27
N ARG A 244 9.79 19.26 -17.99
CA ARG A 244 9.61 20.17 -16.85
C ARG A 244 10.36 19.67 -15.63
N ASP A 245 10.75 20.60 -14.74
CA ASP A 245 11.34 20.26 -13.44
C ASP A 245 10.24 19.85 -12.44
N GLU A 246 9.53 18.78 -12.79
CA GLU A 246 8.45 18.20 -12.01
C GLU A 246 8.71 16.72 -11.77
N PRO A 247 8.36 16.18 -10.60
CA PRO A 247 8.49 14.76 -10.34
C PRO A 247 7.50 13.95 -11.19
N VAL A 248 7.90 12.76 -11.56
CA VAL A 248 7.02 11.72 -12.12
C VAL A 248 6.96 10.59 -11.11
N LEU A 249 5.76 10.23 -10.71
CA LEU A 249 5.45 9.14 -9.80
C LEU A 249 4.39 8.25 -10.47
N ASP A 250 4.82 7.14 -11.05
CA ASP A 250 3.94 6.19 -11.72
C ASP A 250 3.64 5.00 -10.79
N ILE A 251 2.37 4.74 -10.55
CA ILE A 251 1.91 3.64 -9.69
C ILE A 251 1.65 2.41 -10.54
N VAL A 252 2.27 1.30 -10.19
CA VAL A 252 2.11 0.00 -10.86
C VAL A 252 1.55 -1.01 -9.87
N ASP A 253 0.39 -1.57 -10.18
CA ASP A 253 -0.27 -2.62 -9.42
C ASP A 253 0.42 -3.96 -9.69
N MET A 254 0.69 -4.77 -8.65
CA MET A 254 1.36 -6.06 -8.75
C MET A 254 0.53 -7.18 -8.07
N PRO A 255 -0.72 -7.42 -8.51
CA PRO A 255 -1.71 -8.23 -7.80
C PRO A 255 -1.39 -9.74 -7.76
N TYR A 256 -0.31 -10.16 -8.37
CA TYR A 256 0.20 -11.54 -8.38
C TYR A 256 1.26 -11.78 -7.29
N LEU A 257 1.79 -10.72 -6.69
CA LEU A 257 2.89 -10.77 -5.73
C LEU A 257 2.30 -10.88 -4.31
N ASP A 258 1.83 -12.07 -3.99
CA ASP A 258 1.02 -12.39 -2.82
C ASP A 258 1.65 -13.42 -1.87
N HIS A 259 2.85 -13.94 -2.19
CA HIS A 259 3.61 -14.85 -1.32
C HIS A 259 5.12 -14.60 -1.45
N ASP A 260 5.81 -14.68 -0.33
CA ASP A 260 7.26 -14.66 -0.29
C ASP A 260 7.88 -15.99 -0.75
N GLY A 261 9.18 -15.99 -0.91
CA GLY A 261 9.91 -17.19 -1.30
C GLY A 261 9.57 -17.77 -2.68
N GLU A 262 8.51 -17.30 -3.33
CA GLU A 262 8.08 -17.76 -4.65
C GLU A 262 8.62 -16.91 -5.79
N ASN A 263 8.77 -17.49 -6.97
CA ASN A 263 9.17 -16.77 -8.16
C ASN A 263 7.97 -16.51 -9.06
N TYR A 264 7.71 -15.24 -9.33
CA TYR A 264 6.66 -14.78 -10.23
C TYR A 264 7.21 -14.33 -11.57
N TYR A 265 6.49 -14.63 -12.65
CA TYR A 265 6.90 -14.34 -14.03
C TYR A 265 5.82 -13.53 -14.78
N PRO A 266 5.57 -12.28 -14.36
CA PRO A 266 4.38 -11.53 -14.81
C PRO A 266 4.47 -11.03 -16.25
N ASN A 267 5.66 -10.85 -16.82
CA ASN A 267 5.87 -10.15 -18.10
C ASN A 267 5.19 -8.78 -18.14
N GLN A 268 5.27 -8.04 -17.04
CA GLN A 268 4.58 -6.76 -16.85
C GLN A 268 5.50 -5.59 -17.21
N VAL A 269 4.99 -4.64 -17.98
CA VAL A 269 5.69 -3.36 -18.20
C VAL A 269 5.67 -2.55 -16.91
N LEU A 270 6.85 -2.16 -16.43
CA LEU A 270 7.00 -1.30 -15.24
C LEU A 270 7.33 0.14 -15.64
N ILE A 271 8.20 0.35 -16.62
CA ILE A 271 8.71 1.68 -16.97
C ILE A 271 8.43 1.96 -18.44
N HIS A 272 7.82 3.11 -18.71
CA HIS A 272 7.69 3.73 -20.02
C HIS A 272 8.69 4.88 -20.12
N TRP A 273 9.80 4.69 -20.83
CA TRP A 273 10.96 5.59 -20.79
C TRP A 273 10.70 7.00 -21.33
N ASN A 274 9.74 7.16 -22.21
CA ASN A 274 9.32 8.48 -22.69
C ASN A 274 8.75 9.40 -21.59
N ARG A 275 8.47 8.86 -20.40
CA ARG A 275 7.98 9.61 -19.23
C ARG A 275 9.11 10.18 -18.36
N TYR A 276 10.34 9.72 -18.54
CA TYR A 276 11.45 9.98 -17.63
C TYR A 276 12.62 10.68 -18.33
N ARG A 277 13.03 11.83 -17.77
CA ARG A 277 14.22 12.57 -18.18
C ARG A 277 15.47 11.70 -17.97
N TRP A 278 16.47 11.87 -18.79
CA TRP A 278 17.74 11.13 -18.78
C TRP A 278 17.59 9.61 -18.95
N GLN A 279 16.43 9.12 -19.34
CA GLN A 279 16.13 7.70 -19.46
C GLN A 279 16.58 6.92 -18.22
N ALA A 280 16.30 7.48 -17.04
CA ALA A 280 16.61 6.91 -15.76
C ALA A 280 15.42 7.07 -14.79
N ALA A 281 15.21 6.06 -13.93
CA ALA A 281 14.14 6.02 -12.94
C ALA A 281 14.55 5.11 -11.78
N ASP A 282 13.92 5.28 -10.62
CA ASP A 282 13.98 4.33 -9.52
C ASP A 282 12.65 3.57 -9.43
N ILE A 283 12.67 2.38 -8.84
CA ILE A 283 11.47 1.63 -8.47
C ILE A 283 11.48 1.42 -6.97
N LEU A 284 10.43 1.88 -6.32
CA LEU A 284 10.15 1.65 -4.92
C LEU A 284 9.04 0.61 -4.83
N LEU A 285 9.27 -0.51 -4.15
CA LEU A 285 8.27 -1.52 -3.84
C LEU A 285 7.67 -1.22 -2.47
N MET A 286 6.37 -1.18 -2.43
CA MET A 286 5.57 -0.89 -1.23
C MET A 286 4.53 -1.99 -1.04
N GLU A 287 4.23 -2.29 0.19
CA GLU A 287 3.12 -3.13 0.59
C GLU A 287 1.93 -2.30 1.07
N GLN A 288 0.73 -2.83 0.97
CA GLN A 288 -0.45 -2.19 1.49
C GLN A 288 -0.61 -2.50 2.97
N ASP A 289 -0.71 -1.49 3.82
CA ASP A 289 -1.20 -1.61 5.19
C ASP A 289 -2.71 -1.31 5.30
N ASP A 290 -3.37 -2.01 6.23
CA ASP A 290 -4.76 -1.77 6.65
C ASP A 290 -5.03 -0.31 7.08
N ASN A 291 -3.99 0.44 7.44
CA ASN A 291 -4.09 1.81 7.93
C ASN A 291 -3.87 2.89 6.86
N THR A 292 -3.54 2.52 5.62
CA THR A 292 -3.18 3.46 4.56
C THR A 292 -4.36 4.33 4.12
N ASN A 293 -4.21 5.65 4.18
CA ASN A 293 -5.07 6.61 3.50
C ASN A 293 -4.45 7.00 2.16
N TYR A 294 -4.90 6.39 1.09
CA TYR A 294 -4.30 6.52 -0.25
C TYR A 294 -4.27 7.95 -0.79
N LYS A 295 -5.31 8.74 -0.51
CA LYS A 295 -5.35 10.15 -0.94
C LYS A 295 -4.30 10.99 -0.22
N THR A 296 -4.15 10.80 1.08
CA THR A 296 -3.14 11.49 1.90
C THR A 296 -1.74 11.05 1.48
N LEU A 297 -1.52 9.75 1.30
CA LEU A 297 -0.25 9.19 0.83
C LEU A 297 0.18 9.82 -0.49
N ALA A 298 -0.67 9.77 -1.52
CA ALA A 298 -0.36 10.32 -2.83
C ALA A 298 -0.07 11.83 -2.78
N SER A 299 -0.85 12.59 -1.99
CA SER A 299 -0.64 14.03 -1.83
C SER A 299 0.70 14.33 -1.18
N LYS A 300 1.08 13.55 -0.17
CA LYS A 300 2.34 13.71 0.54
C LYS A 300 3.55 13.35 -0.32
N LEU A 301 3.47 12.23 -1.03
CA LEU A 301 4.50 11.83 -2.00
C LEU A 301 4.79 12.94 -3.01
N LEU A 302 3.73 13.52 -3.57
CA LEU A 302 3.85 14.59 -4.56
C LEU A 302 4.39 15.89 -3.95
N GLU A 303 3.94 16.28 -2.75
CA GLU A 303 4.42 17.45 -2.02
C GLU A 303 5.94 17.37 -1.80
N VAL A 304 6.40 16.25 -1.27
CA VAL A 304 7.82 16.02 -0.95
C VAL A 304 8.64 15.99 -2.23
N ALA A 305 8.26 15.18 -3.21
CA ALA A 305 8.97 15.09 -4.48
C ALA A 305 9.10 16.46 -5.18
N THR A 306 8.03 17.26 -5.14
CA THR A 306 8.05 18.63 -5.70
C THR A 306 8.97 19.55 -4.90
N ALA A 307 8.96 19.47 -3.57
CA ALA A 307 9.81 20.30 -2.71
C ALA A 307 11.30 19.99 -2.94
N VAL A 308 11.65 18.71 -3.06
CA VAL A 308 13.03 18.25 -3.35
C VAL A 308 13.52 18.83 -4.67
N LEU A 309 12.77 18.66 -5.76
CA LEU A 309 13.17 19.15 -7.06
C LEU A 309 13.32 20.67 -7.11
N ARG A 310 12.46 21.43 -6.42
CA ARG A 310 12.58 22.89 -6.31
C ARG A 310 13.80 23.34 -5.52
N ALA A 311 14.28 22.52 -4.59
CA ALA A 311 15.46 22.81 -3.79
C ALA A 311 16.77 22.54 -4.55
N ILE A 312 16.74 21.78 -5.64
CA ILE A 312 17.92 21.42 -6.44
C ILE A 312 18.26 22.57 -7.42
N PRO A 313 19.41 23.25 -7.27
CA PRO A 313 19.84 24.24 -8.24
C PRO A 313 20.28 23.56 -9.53
N ASN A 314 19.72 23.98 -10.66
CA ASN A 314 20.09 23.49 -12.00
C ASN A 314 20.07 21.95 -12.10
N PRO A 315 18.89 21.30 -12.12
CA PRO A 315 18.76 19.84 -12.19
C PRO A 315 19.50 19.23 -13.38
N ASP A 316 19.54 19.91 -14.52
CA ASP A 316 20.21 19.39 -15.73
C ASP A 316 21.74 19.26 -15.56
N ALA A 317 22.36 20.09 -14.72
CA ALA A 317 23.79 19.97 -14.43
C ALA A 317 24.12 18.74 -13.57
N GLN A 318 23.18 18.26 -12.77
CA GLN A 318 23.35 17.06 -11.94
C GLN A 318 22.92 15.78 -12.68
N GLY A 319 22.06 15.92 -13.69
CA GLY A 319 21.58 14.80 -14.48
C GLY A 319 20.79 13.80 -13.64
N TYR A 320 20.83 12.52 -14.00
CA TYR A 320 20.09 11.46 -13.35
C TYR A 320 20.49 11.19 -11.85
N ALA A 321 21.59 11.75 -11.39
CA ALA A 321 22.03 11.58 -9.99
C ALA A 321 21.04 12.16 -8.97
N ILE A 322 20.11 13.01 -9.40
CA ILE A 322 19.05 13.54 -8.52
C ILE A 322 17.92 12.55 -8.26
N ILE A 323 17.76 11.49 -9.07
CA ILE A 323 16.65 10.55 -8.93
C ILE A 323 16.75 9.75 -7.63
N PRO A 324 17.89 9.12 -7.27
CA PRO A 324 18.05 8.49 -5.97
C PRO A 324 17.88 9.45 -4.78
N GLN A 325 18.31 10.72 -4.93
CA GLN A 325 18.07 11.72 -3.91
C GLN A 325 16.57 11.97 -3.74
N LEU A 326 15.84 12.12 -4.84
CA LEU A 326 14.39 12.28 -4.83
C LEU A 326 13.69 11.10 -4.12
N THR A 327 14.06 9.87 -4.48
CA THR A 327 13.49 8.65 -3.89
C THR A 327 13.80 8.54 -2.40
N ASN A 328 15.03 8.85 -1.97
CA ASN A 328 15.41 8.84 -0.56
C ASN A 328 14.65 9.88 0.27
N GLU A 329 14.46 11.09 -0.25
CA GLU A 329 13.69 12.13 0.44
C GLU A 329 12.20 11.76 0.52
N ILE A 330 11.66 11.08 -0.50
CA ILE A 330 10.32 10.50 -0.44
C ILE A 330 10.25 9.49 0.70
N LEU A 331 11.18 8.54 0.79
CA LEU A 331 11.25 7.55 1.86
C LEU A 331 11.34 8.22 3.24
N GLN A 332 12.24 9.21 3.41
CA GLN A 332 12.41 9.90 4.70
C GLN A 332 11.21 10.76 5.11
N ALA A 333 10.41 11.20 4.16
CA ALA A 333 9.25 12.05 4.44
C ALA A 333 7.97 11.25 4.72
N MET A 334 7.98 9.95 4.49
CA MET A 334 6.90 9.09 4.94
C MET A 334 6.90 9.11 6.48
N PRO A 335 5.75 9.27 7.14
CA PRO A 335 5.68 9.24 8.60
C PRO A 335 6.20 7.93 9.18
N ASP A 336 6.87 7.97 10.33
CA ASP A 336 7.28 6.75 11.05
C ASP A 336 6.11 5.78 11.28
N ALA A 337 4.88 6.30 11.41
CA ALA A 337 3.67 5.49 11.53
C ALA A 337 3.33 4.68 10.27
N TRP A 338 3.94 4.99 9.12
CA TRP A 338 3.83 4.22 7.86
C TRP A 338 4.94 3.17 7.74
N PHE A 339 5.96 3.25 8.61
CA PHE A 339 7.05 2.30 8.75
C PHE A 339 7.02 1.59 10.12
N THR A 340 5.95 1.76 10.91
CA THR A 340 5.81 1.06 12.19
C THR A 340 5.44 -0.40 12.03
N ASN A 341 4.93 -0.74 10.85
CA ASN A 341 5.09 -2.07 10.28
C ASN A 341 6.28 -1.97 9.33
N ASP A 342 7.30 -2.78 9.48
CA ASP A 342 8.38 -2.92 8.49
C ASP A 342 7.84 -3.35 7.10
N ASP A 343 6.54 -3.51 6.96
CA ASP A 343 5.80 -4.08 5.86
C ASP A 343 5.47 -3.06 4.76
N ASP A 344 5.28 -1.76 5.07
CA ASP A 344 4.97 -0.74 4.06
C ASP A 344 6.08 -0.53 3.03
N TYR A 345 7.35 -0.74 3.42
CA TYR A 345 8.51 -0.63 2.57
C TYR A 345 9.13 -2.01 2.31
N VAL A 346 8.98 -2.51 1.10
CA VAL A 346 9.53 -3.81 0.70
C VAL A 346 10.98 -3.69 0.25
N ASP A 347 11.27 -2.91 -0.79
CA ASP A 347 12.61 -2.72 -1.33
C ASP A 347 12.67 -1.55 -2.32
N VAL A 348 13.90 -1.14 -2.72
CA VAL A 348 14.10 -0.10 -3.74
C VAL A 348 15.19 -0.47 -4.73
N TYR A 349 14.98 -0.14 -6.00
CA TYR A 349 15.93 -0.28 -7.09
C TYR A 349 16.31 1.10 -7.61
N TYR A 350 17.55 1.51 -7.33
CA TYR A 350 18.06 2.81 -7.70
C TYR A 350 18.66 2.83 -9.10
N THR A 351 18.47 3.95 -9.80
CA THR A 351 19.14 4.31 -11.06
C THR A 351 19.02 3.24 -12.14
N LEU A 352 17.80 2.74 -12.34
CA LEU A 352 17.51 1.91 -13.50
C LEU A 352 17.59 2.77 -14.77
N ARG A 353 18.12 2.20 -15.86
CA ARG A 353 18.36 2.91 -17.10
C ARG A 353 17.73 2.21 -18.29
N GLU A 354 17.27 3.02 -19.23
CA GLU A 354 16.74 2.53 -20.51
C GLU A 354 17.72 1.59 -21.23
N GLY A 355 17.20 0.54 -21.84
CA GLY A 355 17.97 -0.41 -22.63
C GLY A 355 18.85 -1.36 -21.82
N GLN A 356 18.87 -1.26 -20.49
CA GLN A 356 19.65 -2.14 -19.63
C GLN A 356 18.86 -3.37 -19.21
N THR A 357 19.57 -4.49 -19.09
CA THR A 357 19.06 -5.74 -18.54
C THR A 357 19.61 -5.93 -17.13
N TYR A 358 18.73 -6.21 -16.18
CA TYR A 358 19.06 -6.50 -14.79
C TYR A 358 18.62 -7.93 -14.49
N ARG A 359 19.57 -8.83 -14.17
CA ARG A 359 19.28 -10.25 -13.94
C ARG A 359 19.49 -10.61 -12.50
N ASN A 360 18.48 -11.20 -11.85
CA ASN A 360 18.49 -11.58 -10.44
C ASN A 360 19.05 -10.45 -9.57
N TYR A 361 18.63 -9.22 -9.89
CA TYR A 361 19.13 -8.00 -9.29
C TYR A 361 18.44 -7.77 -7.95
N ALA A 362 19.23 -7.66 -6.89
CA ALA A 362 18.73 -7.39 -5.55
C ALA A 362 18.41 -5.90 -5.39
N GLY A 363 17.33 -5.60 -4.71
CA GLY A 363 17.06 -4.26 -4.23
C GLY A 363 18.04 -3.83 -3.12
N ALA A 364 17.97 -2.59 -2.71
CA ALA A 364 18.91 -2.01 -1.75
C ALA A 364 18.79 -2.64 -0.35
N SER A 365 17.60 -3.06 0.06
CA SER A 365 17.34 -3.79 1.30
C SER A 365 17.56 -5.30 1.17
N ASN A 366 17.78 -5.80 -0.04
CA ASN A 366 17.93 -7.22 -0.37
C ASN A 366 16.68 -8.07 0.01
N ASN A 367 15.52 -7.44 0.14
CA ASN A 367 14.25 -8.13 0.40
C ASN A 367 13.54 -8.59 -0.89
N ALA A 368 13.82 -7.94 -2.02
CA ALA A 368 13.29 -8.36 -3.30
C ALA A 368 14.39 -8.59 -4.35
N ARG A 369 14.16 -9.52 -5.28
CA ARG A 369 15.02 -9.78 -6.43
C ARG A 369 14.24 -9.77 -7.72
N VAL A 370 14.73 -9.03 -8.72
CA VAL A 370 14.07 -8.86 -10.00
C VAL A 370 14.93 -9.26 -11.18
N THR A 371 14.28 -9.67 -12.27
CA THR A 371 14.87 -9.68 -13.61
C THR A 371 14.08 -8.70 -14.46
N LEU A 372 14.76 -7.66 -14.94
CA LEU A 372 14.21 -6.61 -15.79
C LEU A 372 14.86 -6.69 -17.17
N GLU A 373 14.05 -6.57 -18.21
CA GLU A 373 14.55 -6.60 -19.60
C GLU A 373 13.94 -5.43 -20.41
N PRO A 374 14.70 -4.83 -21.33
CA PRO A 374 14.15 -3.83 -22.24
C PRO A 374 13.16 -4.49 -23.21
N LEU A 375 12.08 -3.76 -23.52
CA LEU A 375 11.12 -4.14 -24.56
C LEU A 375 10.78 -2.90 -25.37
N THR A 376 10.90 -3.02 -26.68
CA THR A 376 10.39 -2.02 -27.62
C THR A 376 9.03 -2.47 -28.13
N ILE A 377 8.04 -1.60 -28.03
CA ILE A 377 6.69 -1.83 -28.54
C ILE A 377 6.55 -1.01 -29.82
N ASP A 378 6.43 -1.69 -30.94
CA ASP A 378 6.24 -1.06 -32.23
C ASP A 378 4.82 -0.51 -32.37
N PRO A 379 4.63 0.64 -33.05
CA PRO A 379 3.30 1.15 -33.36
C PRO A 379 2.55 0.18 -34.28
N ARG A 380 1.23 0.15 -34.15
CA ARG A 380 0.35 -0.68 -34.99
C ARG A 380 -0.17 0.09 -36.17
#